data_99691d8be39444deda06fe074fb51970
#
_entry.id   99691d8be39444deda06fe074fb51970
#
_cell.length_a   1.000
_cell.length_b   1.000
_cell.length_c   1.000
_cell.angle_alpha   90.00
_cell.angle_beta   90.00
_cell.angle_gamma   90.00
#
_symmetry.space_group_name_H-M   'P 1'
#
loop_
_entity.id
_entity.type
_entity.pdbx_description
1 polymer ?
#
loop_
_entity_poly.entity_id
_entity_poly.type
_entity_poly.pdbx_seq_one_letter_code
_entity_poly.pdbx_strand_id
1 'polypeptide(L)'
;MNPAELFRHDHEPLQLKSGDILFREGEHGDCMYVLLEGSADILTGETLVESATPGALLGEMALVDSSARTATVIATSPSKLAKIDERRFHFLVQHTPHFATHVMKVLTERLRHMNALARTAC
;
A
#
# COMPACT_ATOMS: atom_id res chain seq x y z
N MET A 1 5.85 -1.23 14.43
CA MET A 1 5.28 -2.46 13.85
C MET A 1 5.77 -2.66 12.43
N ASN A 2 6.14 -3.88 12.06
CA ASN A 2 6.44 -4.22 10.67
C ASN A 2 5.30 -5.09 10.11
N PRO A 3 4.44 -4.57 9.21
CA PRO A 3 3.33 -5.35 8.68
C PRO A 3 3.75 -6.63 7.95
N ALA A 4 4.95 -6.68 7.36
CA ALA A 4 5.43 -7.88 6.69
C ALA A 4 5.54 -9.06 7.67
N GLU A 5 5.90 -8.80 8.92
CA GLU A 5 5.96 -9.83 9.96
C GLU A 5 4.58 -10.38 10.30
N LEU A 6 3.57 -9.51 10.34
CA LEU A 6 2.19 -9.88 10.67
C LEU A 6 1.61 -10.86 9.63
N PHE A 7 1.98 -10.72 8.37
CA PHE A 7 1.46 -11.52 7.26
C PHE A 7 2.46 -12.53 6.73
N ARG A 8 3.53 -12.79 7.46
CA ARG A 8 4.62 -13.69 7.03
C ARG A 8 4.14 -15.09 6.61
N HIS A 9 3.08 -15.57 7.23
CA HIS A 9 2.52 -16.89 6.96
C HIS A 9 1.21 -16.85 6.17
N ASP A 10 1.02 -15.80 5.37
CA ASP A 10 -0.16 -15.71 4.50
C ASP A 10 -0.19 -16.91 3.56
N HIS A 11 -1.36 -17.59 3.46
CA HIS A 11 -1.47 -18.84 2.72
C HIS A 11 -1.33 -18.68 1.20
N GLU A 12 -1.86 -17.59 0.66
CA GLU A 12 -1.90 -17.34 -0.77
C GLU A 12 -1.44 -15.93 -1.10
N PRO A 13 -0.14 -15.63 -0.93
CA PRO A 13 0.33 -14.30 -1.27
C PRO A 13 0.22 -14.08 -2.77
N LEU A 14 -0.13 -12.86 -3.16
CA LEU A 14 -0.09 -12.45 -4.56
C LEU A 14 1.36 -12.39 -4.99
N GLN A 15 1.69 -12.99 -6.13
CA GLN A 15 3.05 -12.98 -6.67
C GLN A 15 3.09 -12.13 -7.92
N LEU A 16 4.06 -11.22 -7.99
CA LEU A 16 4.30 -10.36 -9.14
C LEU A 16 5.72 -10.56 -9.64
N LYS A 17 5.87 -10.48 -10.97
CA LYS A 17 7.19 -10.43 -11.62
C LYS A 17 7.62 -8.97 -11.72
N SER A 18 8.92 -8.74 -11.87
CA SER A 18 9.43 -7.40 -12.16
C SER A 18 8.73 -6.82 -13.39
N GLY A 19 8.20 -5.61 -13.26
CA GLY A 19 7.45 -4.92 -14.31
C GLY A 19 5.95 -5.13 -14.26
N ASP A 20 5.44 -6.06 -13.47
CA ASP A 20 4.00 -6.26 -13.32
C ASP A 20 3.38 -5.08 -12.58
N ILE A 21 2.19 -4.68 -13.04
CA ILE A 21 1.43 -3.59 -12.44
C ILE A 21 0.45 -4.17 -11.44
N LEU A 22 0.56 -3.75 -10.17
CA LEU A 22 -0.37 -4.17 -9.13
C LEU A 22 -1.75 -3.52 -9.33
N PHE A 23 -1.76 -2.21 -9.51
CA PHE A 23 -2.95 -1.45 -9.89
C PHE A 23 -2.52 -0.13 -10.53
N ARG A 24 -3.46 0.49 -11.27
CA ARG A 24 -3.23 1.76 -11.96
C ARG A 24 -4.00 2.88 -11.31
N GLU A 25 -3.43 4.06 -11.35
CA GLU A 25 -4.08 5.31 -10.94
C GLU A 25 -5.43 5.45 -11.65
N GLY A 26 -6.48 5.80 -10.90
CA GLY A 26 -7.82 5.98 -11.44
C GLY A 26 -8.68 4.71 -11.46
N GLU A 27 -8.10 3.52 -11.31
CA GLU A 27 -8.87 2.29 -11.21
C GLU A 27 -9.67 2.24 -9.91
N HIS A 28 -10.82 1.56 -9.95
CA HIS A 28 -11.57 1.29 -8.74
C HIS A 28 -10.77 0.37 -7.81
N GLY A 29 -10.74 0.70 -6.53
CA GLY A 29 -10.03 -0.11 -5.55
C GLY A 29 -10.90 -0.41 -4.34
N ASP A 30 -10.86 -1.66 -3.87
CA ASP A 30 -11.61 -2.12 -2.70
C ASP A 30 -10.75 -2.93 -1.73
N CYS A 31 -9.44 -2.89 -1.93
CA CYS A 31 -8.50 -3.63 -1.07
C CYS A 31 -7.18 -2.87 -0.97
N MET A 32 -6.40 -3.24 0.03
CA MET A 32 -5.03 -2.80 0.18
C MET A 32 -4.11 -4.01 0.12
N TYR A 33 -2.81 -3.75 0.04
CA TYR A 33 -1.78 -4.78 0.02
C TYR A 33 -0.67 -4.44 0.99
N VAL A 34 -0.03 -5.47 1.53
CA VAL A 34 1.22 -5.34 2.28
C VAL A 34 2.32 -6.02 1.47
N LEU A 35 3.39 -5.30 1.20
CA LEU A 35 4.55 -5.88 0.51
C LEU A 35 5.31 -6.78 1.49
N LEU A 36 5.39 -8.07 1.17
CA LEU A 36 6.07 -9.07 2.01
C LEU A 36 7.51 -9.27 1.59
N GLU A 37 7.74 -9.38 0.28
CA GLU A 37 9.05 -9.57 -0.31
C GLU A 37 9.14 -8.77 -1.61
N GLY A 38 10.33 -8.33 -1.97
CA GLY A 38 10.58 -7.63 -3.21
C GLY A 38 10.57 -6.12 -3.07
N SER A 39 10.20 -5.44 -4.15
CA SER A 39 10.19 -3.97 -4.21
C SER A 39 9.19 -3.49 -5.25
N ALA A 40 8.68 -2.27 -5.07
CA ALA A 40 7.73 -1.67 -5.99
C ALA A 40 7.90 -0.16 -6.01
N ASP A 41 7.60 0.44 -7.17
CA ASP A 41 7.55 1.89 -7.33
C ASP A 41 6.10 2.37 -7.29
N ILE A 42 5.88 3.48 -6.59
CA ILE A 42 4.59 4.16 -6.50
C ILE A 42 4.71 5.44 -7.32
N LEU A 43 3.86 5.57 -8.36
CA LEU A 43 3.92 6.66 -9.32
C LEU A 43 2.60 7.43 -9.37
N THR A 44 2.67 8.75 -9.45
CA THR A 44 1.53 9.59 -9.79
C THR A 44 1.85 10.24 -11.14
N GLY A 45 1.06 9.87 -12.18
CA GLY A 45 1.44 10.16 -13.55
C GLY A 45 2.77 9.47 -13.86
N GLU A 46 3.76 10.25 -14.29
CA GLU A 46 5.11 9.74 -14.55
C GLU A 46 6.08 10.02 -13.39
N THR A 47 5.58 10.64 -12.31
CA THR A 47 6.41 11.04 -11.17
C THR A 47 6.52 9.93 -10.15
N LEU A 48 7.75 9.52 -9.84
CA LEU A 48 8.00 8.58 -8.75
C LEU A 48 7.74 9.28 -7.41
N VAL A 49 6.78 8.76 -6.64
CA VAL A 49 6.41 9.30 -5.33
C VAL A 49 7.19 8.58 -4.23
N GLU A 50 7.32 7.26 -4.33
CA GLU A 50 7.92 6.45 -3.28
C GLU A 50 8.38 5.13 -3.88
N SER A 51 9.50 4.61 -3.36
CA SER A 51 9.94 3.25 -3.64
C SER A 51 9.62 2.40 -2.41
N ALA A 52 8.76 1.42 -2.59
CA ALA A 52 8.27 0.57 -1.51
C ALA A 52 9.21 -0.61 -1.26
N THR A 53 9.41 -0.92 0.00
CA THR A 53 10.19 -2.04 0.50
C THR A 53 9.31 -2.93 1.38
N PRO A 54 9.75 -4.15 1.75
CA PRO A 54 8.94 -5.03 2.58
C PRO A 54 8.43 -4.33 3.85
N GLY A 55 7.15 -4.53 4.14
CA GLY A 55 6.42 -3.85 5.20
C GLY A 55 5.58 -2.67 4.73
N ALA A 56 5.79 -2.20 3.50
CA ALA A 56 5.02 -1.07 2.98
C ALA A 56 3.55 -1.43 2.76
N LEU A 57 2.68 -0.47 3.05
CA LEU A 57 1.25 -0.56 2.74
C LEU A 57 1.00 0.06 1.37
N LEU A 58 0.21 -0.62 0.55
CA LEU A 58 -0.09 -0.18 -0.81
C LEU A 58 -1.61 -0.15 -1.01
N GLY A 59 -2.14 1.00 -1.45
CA GLY A 59 -3.55 1.15 -1.78
C GLY A 59 -4.48 1.28 -0.58
N GLU A 60 -4.00 1.67 0.59
CA GLU A 60 -4.79 1.80 1.81
C GLU A 60 -5.88 2.86 1.72
N MET A 61 -5.66 3.92 0.94
CA MET A 61 -6.64 5.01 0.82
C MET A 61 -7.94 4.53 0.18
N ALA A 62 -7.85 3.71 -0.86
CA ALA A 62 -9.04 3.17 -1.52
C ALA A 62 -9.85 2.27 -0.60
N LEU A 63 -9.17 1.52 0.27
CA LEU A 63 -9.85 0.66 1.25
C LEU A 63 -10.60 1.49 2.30
N VAL A 64 -9.96 2.56 2.77
CA VAL A 64 -10.51 3.38 3.88
C VAL A 64 -11.70 4.21 3.43
N ASP A 65 -11.63 4.85 2.25
CA ASP A 65 -12.68 5.78 1.81
C ASP A 65 -13.37 5.39 0.50
N SER A 66 -13.09 4.20 -0.03
CA SER A 66 -13.67 3.67 -1.28
C SER A 66 -13.38 4.56 -2.49
N SER A 67 -12.30 5.33 -2.45
CA SER A 67 -11.90 6.19 -3.57
C SER A 67 -11.21 5.39 -4.67
N ALA A 68 -11.08 6.00 -5.85
CA ALA A 68 -10.25 5.46 -6.91
C ALA A 68 -8.78 5.43 -6.47
N ARG A 69 -7.99 4.55 -7.09
CA ARG A 69 -6.55 4.47 -6.83
C ARG A 69 -5.89 5.82 -7.11
N THR A 70 -5.11 6.31 -6.15
CA THR A 70 -4.46 7.62 -6.25
C THR A 70 -3.10 7.54 -6.92
N ALA A 71 -2.60 6.35 -7.17
CA ALA A 71 -1.29 6.13 -7.76
C ALA A 71 -1.27 4.79 -8.50
N THR A 72 -0.26 4.64 -9.36
CA THR A 72 0.07 3.37 -10.02
C THR A 72 1.20 2.71 -9.24
N VAL A 73 1.09 1.40 -9.00
CA VAL A 73 2.13 0.61 -8.33
C VAL A 73 2.65 -0.46 -9.27
N ILE A 74 3.96 -0.46 -9.48
CA ILE A 74 4.66 -1.37 -10.40
C ILE A 74 5.74 -2.12 -9.61
N ALA A 75 5.74 -3.46 -9.70
CA ALA A 75 6.81 -4.25 -9.10
C ALA A 75 8.13 -3.99 -9.82
N THR A 76 9.19 -3.74 -9.08
CA THR A 76 10.54 -3.50 -9.63
C THR A 76 11.45 -4.72 -9.46
N SER A 77 10.97 -5.75 -8.78
CA SER A 77 11.62 -7.03 -8.62
C SER A 77 10.54 -8.09 -8.39
N PRO A 78 10.88 -9.40 -8.45
CA PRO A 78 9.90 -10.41 -8.06
C PRO A 78 9.40 -10.13 -6.65
N SER A 79 8.08 -10.07 -6.48
CA SER A 79 7.46 -9.58 -5.25
C SER A 79 6.34 -10.50 -4.78
N LYS A 80 6.14 -10.53 -3.46
CA LYS A 80 5.01 -11.21 -2.82
C LYS A 80 4.27 -10.19 -1.95
N LEU A 81 2.94 -10.21 -2.03
CA LEU A 81 2.08 -9.27 -1.33
C LEU A 81 0.93 -10.00 -0.65
N ALA A 82 0.55 -9.51 0.53
CA ALA A 82 -0.68 -9.95 1.20
C ALA A 82 -1.81 -9.03 0.77
N LYS A 83 -2.92 -9.59 0.30
CA LYS A 83 -4.11 -8.84 -0.06
C LYS A 83 -5.02 -8.72 1.15
N ILE A 84 -5.48 -7.51 1.43
CA ILE A 84 -6.39 -7.23 2.55
C ILE A 84 -7.62 -6.55 1.97
N ASP A 85 -8.75 -7.27 1.93
CA ASP A 85 -10.03 -6.70 1.57
C ASP A 85 -10.67 -6.00 2.79
N GLU A 86 -11.84 -5.38 2.60
CA GLU A 86 -12.52 -4.65 3.65
C GLU A 86 -12.84 -5.55 4.85
N ARG A 87 -13.31 -6.76 4.59
CA ARG A 87 -13.67 -7.71 5.66
C ARG A 87 -12.45 -8.10 6.49
N ARG A 88 -11.34 -8.42 5.84
CA ARG A 88 -10.09 -8.76 6.51
C ARG A 88 -9.53 -7.55 7.28
N PHE A 89 -9.67 -6.37 6.72
CA PHE A 89 -9.26 -5.12 7.38
C PHE A 89 -10.02 -4.91 8.69
N HIS A 90 -11.35 -5.04 8.68
CA HIS A 90 -12.16 -4.90 9.88
C HIS A 90 -11.79 -5.95 10.94
N PHE A 91 -11.53 -7.18 10.52
CA PHE A 91 -11.06 -8.23 11.41
C PHE A 91 -9.73 -7.84 12.06
N LEU A 92 -8.78 -7.32 11.28
CA LEU A 92 -7.47 -6.90 11.78
C LEU A 92 -7.57 -5.71 12.75
N VAL A 93 -8.43 -4.74 12.46
CA VAL A 93 -8.67 -3.60 13.35
C VAL A 93 -9.18 -4.08 14.72
N GLN A 94 -10.08 -5.05 14.71
CA GLN A 94 -10.67 -5.57 15.93
C GLN A 94 -9.70 -6.45 16.74
N HIS A 95 -8.94 -7.30 16.07
CA HIS A 95 -8.11 -8.32 16.72
C HIS A 95 -6.63 -7.96 16.82
N THR A 96 -6.17 -6.96 16.04
CA THR A 96 -4.80 -6.49 16.05
C THR A 96 -4.79 -4.97 15.99
N PRO A 97 -5.18 -4.28 17.09
CA PRO A 97 -5.35 -2.82 17.07
C PRO A 97 -4.09 -2.04 16.67
N HIS A 98 -2.91 -2.59 16.92
CA HIS A 98 -1.66 -1.95 16.48
C HIS A 98 -1.56 -1.83 14.97
N PHE A 99 -2.19 -2.73 14.22
CA PHE A 99 -2.26 -2.62 12.77
C PHE A 99 -3.04 -1.38 12.35
N ALA A 100 -4.19 -1.13 12.99
CA ALA A 100 -5.00 0.06 12.71
C ALA A 100 -4.21 1.35 12.99
N THR A 101 -3.49 1.41 14.12
CA THR A 101 -2.64 2.54 14.46
C THR A 101 -1.54 2.73 13.42
N HIS A 102 -0.94 1.64 12.95
CA HIS A 102 0.09 1.68 11.93
C HIS A 102 -0.44 2.24 10.60
N VAL A 103 -1.64 1.82 10.18
CA VAL A 103 -2.29 2.34 8.97
C VAL A 103 -2.51 3.86 9.09
N MET A 104 -3.03 4.31 10.24
CA MET A 104 -3.24 5.73 10.49
C MET A 104 -1.93 6.52 10.45
N LYS A 105 -0.87 5.95 10.99
CA LYS A 105 0.45 6.58 10.98
C LYS A 105 0.98 6.72 9.55
N VAL A 106 0.86 5.68 8.74
CA VAL A 106 1.27 5.73 7.33
C VAL A 106 0.50 6.80 6.57
N LEU A 107 -0.83 6.85 6.74
CA LEU A 107 -1.66 7.87 6.11
C LEU A 107 -1.26 9.28 6.53
N THR A 108 -0.95 9.47 7.81
CA THR A 108 -0.50 10.76 8.34
C THR A 108 0.83 11.18 7.72
N GLU A 109 1.79 10.26 7.62
CA GLU A 109 3.09 10.54 7.02
C GLU A 109 2.96 10.89 5.53
N ARG A 110 2.12 10.17 4.79
CA ARG A 110 1.86 10.45 3.38
C ARG A 110 1.19 11.81 3.19
N LEU A 111 0.25 12.15 4.05
CA LEU A 111 -0.41 13.46 4.00
C LEU A 111 0.60 14.60 4.24
N ARG A 112 1.47 14.46 5.22
CA ARG A 112 2.52 15.44 5.52
C ARG A 112 3.48 15.61 4.33
N HIS A 113 3.86 14.49 3.71
CA HIS A 113 4.73 14.51 2.52
C HIS A 113 4.08 15.26 1.36
N MET A 114 2.81 15.00 1.09
CA MET A 114 2.05 15.69 0.04
C MET A 114 1.92 17.18 0.33
N ASN A 115 1.67 17.56 1.59
CA ASN A 115 1.59 18.97 2.00
C ASN A 115 2.93 19.68 1.82
N ALA A 116 4.02 19.02 2.12
CA ALA A 116 5.36 19.58 1.94
C ALA A 116 5.66 19.81 0.45
N LEU A 117 5.28 18.88 -0.42
CA LEU A 117 5.42 19.03 -1.88
C LEU A 117 4.58 20.18 -2.41
N ALA A 118 3.34 20.34 -1.91
CA ALA A 118 2.48 21.45 -2.30
C ALA A 118 3.07 22.80 -1.92
N ARG A 119 3.72 22.90 -0.76
CA ARG A 119 4.39 24.13 -0.33
C ARG A 119 5.59 24.48 -1.24
N THR A 120 6.35 23.49 -1.67
CA THR A 120 7.50 23.73 -2.55
C THR A 120 7.08 24.05 -3.97
N ALA A 121 5.88 23.68 -4.38
CA ALA A 121 5.33 23.95 -5.71
C ALA A 121 4.85 25.40 -5.88
N CYS A 122 4.74 26.15 -4.80
CA CYS A 122 4.29 27.55 -4.83
C CYS A 122 5.45 28.53 -5.19
#